data_8735403d6ace20eec24102f62bdc4a61
#
_entry.id   8735403d6ace20eec24102f62bdc4a61
#
_cell.length_a   1.000
_cell.length_b   1.000
_cell.length_c   1.000
_cell.angle_alpha   90.00
_cell.angle_beta   90.00
_cell.angle_gamma   90.00
#
_symmetry.space_group_name_H-M   'P 1'
#
loop_
_entity.id
_entity.type
_entity.pdbx_description
1 polymer ?
#
loop_
_entity_poly.entity_id
_entity_poly.type
_entity_poly.pdbx_seq_one_letter_code
_entity_poly.pdbx_strand_id
1 'polypeptide(L)'
;MKLRFLAILLSILLVSSGCETIKKKSDEVAEKENERYGQFVGKQVNELRLELGAPTEDFVNELGNETLVYKTKKYGIPCERKFEINATGIIVGFTSSGCI
;
A
#
# COMPACT_ATOMS: atom_id res chain seq x y z
N MET A 1 22.81 -41.81 12.34
CA MET A 1 22.45 -41.20 11.04
C MET A 1 21.13 -40.47 11.06
N LYS A 2 20.07 -40.98 11.67
CA LYS A 2 18.75 -40.30 11.72
C LYS A 2 18.74 -38.98 12.52
N LEU A 3 19.56 -38.84 13.53
CA LEU A 3 19.67 -37.60 14.35
C LEU A 3 20.28 -36.42 13.62
N ARG A 4 21.17 -36.66 12.64
CA ARG A 4 21.77 -35.58 11.83
C ARG A 4 20.77 -34.98 10.81
N PHE A 5 19.90 -35.82 10.27
CA PHE A 5 18.85 -35.36 9.35
C PHE A 5 17.79 -34.52 10.07
N LEU A 6 17.40 -34.88 11.28
CA LEU A 6 16.45 -34.13 12.08
C LEU A 6 16.99 -32.75 12.49
N ALA A 7 18.29 -32.64 12.82
CA ALA A 7 18.89 -31.35 13.14
C ALA A 7 18.95 -30.40 11.94
N ILE A 8 19.22 -30.90 10.76
CA ILE A 8 19.25 -30.12 9.52
C ILE A 8 17.83 -29.64 9.14
N LEU A 9 16.82 -30.48 9.28
CA LEU A 9 15.42 -30.14 9.06
C LEU A 9 14.92 -29.07 10.03
N LEU A 10 15.33 -29.11 11.28
CA LEU A 10 15.00 -28.12 12.30
C LEU A 10 15.62 -26.75 11.98
N SER A 11 16.84 -26.71 11.48
CA SER A 11 17.53 -25.49 11.05
C SER A 11 16.83 -24.81 9.88
N ILE A 12 16.36 -25.58 8.91
CA ILE A 12 15.62 -25.07 7.74
C ILE A 12 14.27 -24.48 8.17
N LEU A 13 13.56 -25.08 9.11
CA LEU A 13 12.30 -24.57 9.66
C LEU A 13 12.46 -23.24 10.39
N LEU A 14 13.56 -23.05 11.11
CA LEU A 14 13.87 -21.80 11.82
C LEU A 14 14.13 -20.63 10.84
N VAL A 15 14.77 -20.88 9.72
CA VAL A 15 15.01 -19.88 8.66
C VAL A 15 13.69 -19.48 7.98
N SER A 16 12.79 -20.42 7.77
CA SER A 16 11.46 -20.16 7.19
C SER A 16 10.59 -19.26 8.06
N SER A 17 10.61 -19.42 9.38
CA SER A 17 9.84 -18.59 10.31
C SER A 17 10.33 -17.14 10.35
N GLY A 18 11.63 -16.87 10.14
CA GLY A 18 12.17 -15.51 10.02
C GLY A 18 11.61 -14.74 8.82
N CYS A 19 11.45 -15.41 7.69
CA CYS A 19 10.87 -14.80 6.48
C CYS A 19 9.38 -14.46 6.63
N GLU A 20 8.61 -15.30 7.31
CA GLU A 20 7.18 -15.07 7.59
C GLU A 20 6.95 -13.85 8.47
N THR A 21 7.80 -13.58 9.44
CA THR A 21 7.69 -12.44 10.36
C THR A 21 7.83 -11.10 9.61
N ILE A 22 8.75 -10.99 8.66
CA ILE A 22 8.95 -9.80 7.84
C ILE A 22 7.74 -9.56 6.92
N LYS A 23 7.20 -10.62 6.35
CA LYS A 23 6.02 -10.57 5.49
C LYS A 23 4.77 -10.08 6.24
N LYS A 24 4.57 -10.51 7.48
CA LYS A 24 3.46 -10.07 8.34
C LYS A 24 3.50 -8.58 8.64
N LYS A 25 4.66 -7.99 8.93
CA LYS A 25 4.80 -6.55 9.15
C LYS A 25 4.45 -5.73 7.91
N SER A 26 4.87 -6.17 6.74
CA SER A 26 4.55 -5.53 5.47
C SER A 26 3.04 -5.57 5.18
N ASP A 27 2.39 -6.70 5.46
CA ASP A 27 0.95 -6.88 5.29
C ASP A 27 0.13 -6.01 6.27
N GLU A 28 0.58 -5.87 7.52
CA GLU A 28 -0.06 -5.00 8.52
C GLU A 28 -0.05 -3.53 8.10
N VAL A 29 1.06 -3.04 7.55
CA VAL A 29 1.16 -1.66 7.04
C VAL A 29 0.22 -1.46 5.86
N ALA A 30 0.15 -2.40 4.93
CA ALA A 30 -0.75 -2.35 3.79
C ALA A 30 -2.22 -2.34 4.23
N GLU A 31 -2.61 -3.14 5.22
CA GLU A 31 -3.96 -3.15 5.79
C GLU A 31 -4.34 -1.80 6.41
N LYS A 32 -3.46 -1.20 7.20
CA LYS A 32 -3.68 0.12 7.81
C LYS A 32 -3.84 1.22 6.77
N GLU A 33 -3.04 1.20 5.71
CA GLU A 33 -3.17 2.13 4.60
C GLU A 33 -4.51 1.97 3.88
N ASN A 34 -4.93 0.74 3.62
CA ASN A 34 -6.22 0.45 3.00
C ASN A 34 -7.41 0.87 3.88
N GLU A 35 -7.34 0.68 5.20
CA GLU A 35 -8.37 1.14 6.12
C GLU A 35 -8.48 2.67 6.14
N ARG A 36 -7.35 3.35 6.20
CA ARG A 36 -7.31 4.82 6.34
C ARG A 36 -7.68 5.53 5.04
N TYR A 37 -7.12 5.12 3.93
CA TYR A 37 -7.29 5.79 2.65
C TYR A 37 -8.30 5.11 1.73
N GLY A 38 -8.49 3.81 1.86
CA GLY A 38 -9.47 3.05 1.09
C GLY A 38 -10.91 3.45 1.38
N GLN A 39 -11.17 4.09 2.53
CA GLN A 39 -12.51 4.62 2.85
C GLN A 39 -12.97 5.73 1.89
N PHE A 40 -12.05 6.37 1.18
CA PHE A 40 -12.39 7.37 0.18
C PHE A 40 -12.95 6.78 -1.10
N VAL A 41 -12.74 5.48 -1.34
CA VAL A 41 -13.31 4.81 -2.52
C VAL A 41 -14.84 4.82 -2.43
N GLY A 42 -15.48 5.29 -3.48
CA GLY A 42 -16.93 5.51 -3.52
C GLY A 42 -17.37 6.92 -3.14
N LYS A 43 -16.46 7.76 -2.63
CA LYS A 43 -16.74 9.14 -2.26
C LYS A 43 -16.36 10.09 -3.40
N GLN A 44 -16.82 11.34 -3.31
CA GLN A 44 -16.47 12.38 -4.27
C GLN A 44 -15.05 12.88 -4.06
N VAL A 45 -14.37 13.26 -5.12
CA VAL A 45 -12.99 13.77 -5.10
C VAL A 45 -12.84 15.02 -4.21
N ASN A 46 -13.87 15.82 -4.07
CA ASN A 46 -13.86 17.01 -3.21
C ASN A 46 -13.62 16.66 -1.74
N GLU A 47 -14.17 15.56 -1.26
CA GLU A 47 -13.95 15.07 0.11
C GLU A 47 -12.48 14.70 0.34
N LEU A 48 -11.84 14.07 -0.64
CA LEU A 48 -10.43 13.74 -0.60
C LEU A 48 -9.56 15.01 -0.52
N ARG A 49 -9.84 15.99 -1.37
CA ARG A 49 -9.10 17.26 -1.41
C ARG A 49 -9.27 18.08 -0.14
N LEU A 50 -10.42 18.01 0.51
CA LEU A 50 -10.65 18.69 1.79
C LEU A 50 -9.79 18.08 2.90
N GLU A 51 -9.60 16.76 2.91
CA GLU A 51 -8.82 16.08 3.94
C GLU A 51 -7.31 16.07 3.66
N LEU A 52 -6.89 15.78 2.43
CA LEU A 52 -5.49 15.63 2.07
C LEU A 52 -4.89 16.88 1.42
N GLY A 53 -5.72 17.84 1.03
CA GLY A 53 -5.28 19.03 0.31
C GLY A 53 -5.05 18.77 -1.18
N ALA A 54 -4.26 19.62 -1.83
CA ALA A 54 -3.92 19.49 -3.23
C ALA A 54 -2.96 18.30 -3.45
N PRO A 55 -3.16 17.50 -4.52
CA PRO A 55 -2.25 16.41 -4.84
C PRO A 55 -0.88 16.93 -5.30
N THR A 56 0.15 16.12 -5.14
CA THR A 56 1.50 16.43 -5.64
C THR A 56 1.54 16.43 -7.16
N GLU A 57 0.83 15.50 -7.76
CA GLU A 57 0.67 15.37 -9.21
C GLU A 57 -0.74 14.93 -9.54
N ASP A 58 -1.22 15.29 -10.73
CA ASP A 58 -2.41 14.68 -11.30
C ASP A 58 -2.16 14.36 -12.78
N PHE A 59 -2.76 13.29 -13.28
CA PHE A 59 -2.66 12.89 -14.68
C PHE A 59 -3.87 12.02 -15.06
N VAL A 60 -4.10 11.89 -16.36
CA VAL A 60 -5.13 11.00 -16.89
C VAL A 60 -4.47 9.67 -17.25
N ASN A 61 -5.03 8.56 -16.76
CA ASN A 61 -4.49 7.23 -17.02
C ASN A 61 -4.97 6.67 -18.37
N GLU A 62 -4.53 5.44 -18.70
CA GLU A 62 -4.87 4.77 -19.96
C GLU A 62 -6.38 4.53 -20.15
N LEU A 63 -7.12 4.41 -19.04
CA LEU A 63 -8.58 4.24 -19.06
C LEU A 63 -9.35 5.55 -19.23
N GLY A 64 -8.64 6.68 -19.29
CA GLY A 64 -9.27 7.99 -19.36
C GLY A 64 -9.71 8.56 -18.02
N ASN A 65 -9.35 7.92 -16.91
CA ASN A 65 -9.66 8.40 -15.57
C ASN A 65 -8.55 9.29 -15.03
N GLU A 66 -8.94 10.31 -14.26
CA GLU A 66 -7.98 11.16 -13.54
C GLU A 66 -7.32 10.37 -12.41
N THR A 67 -6.02 10.53 -12.24
CA THR A 67 -5.29 9.93 -11.12
C THR A 67 -4.63 11.05 -10.31
N LEU A 68 -4.96 11.13 -9.03
CA LEU A 68 -4.35 12.04 -8.08
C LEU A 68 -3.24 11.31 -7.31
N VAL A 69 -2.04 11.91 -7.28
CA VAL A 69 -0.88 11.32 -6.62
C VAL A 69 -0.47 12.20 -5.44
N TYR A 70 -0.42 11.61 -4.26
CA TYR A 70 0.06 12.24 -3.04
C TYR A 70 1.38 11.59 -2.64
N LYS A 71 2.46 12.36 -2.69
CA LYS A 71 3.81 11.90 -2.34
C LYS A 71 4.20 12.41 -0.96
N THR A 72 4.68 11.51 -0.12
CA THR A 72 5.24 11.83 1.20
C THR A 72 6.55 11.08 1.38
N LYS A 73 7.34 11.47 2.38
CA LYS A 73 8.56 10.77 2.77
C LYS A 73 8.52 10.48 4.26
N LYS A 74 8.96 9.28 4.63
CA LYS A 74 9.15 8.89 6.03
C LYS A 74 10.52 8.21 6.13
N TYR A 75 11.38 8.74 6.99
CA TYR A 75 12.76 8.28 7.13
C TYR A 75 13.55 8.26 5.80
N GLY A 76 13.28 9.25 4.93
CA GLY A 76 13.91 9.31 3.60
C GLY A 76 13.32 8.34 2.57
N ILE A 77 12.36 7.51 2.94
CA ILE A 77 11.71 6.54 2.06
C ILE A 77 10.47 7.19 1.44
N PRO A 78 10.39 7.30 0.09
CA PRO A 78 9.24 7.89 -0.56
C PRO A 78 8.02 6.98 -0.48
N CYS A 79 6.86 7.57 -0.20
CA CYS A 79 5.56 6.91 -0.21
C CYS A 79 4.67 7.62 -1.24
N GLU A 80 4.07 6.85 -2.14
CA GLU A 80 3.10 7.35 -3.11
C GLU A 80 1.74 6.75 -2.84
N ARG A 81 0.72 7.61 -2.73
CA ARG A 81 -0.68 7.22 -2.66
C ARG A 81 -1.39 7.73 -3.90
N LYS A 82 -2.04 6.84 -4.63
CA LYS A 82 -2.72 7.15 -5.88
C LYS A 82 -4.21 6.88 -5.76
N PHE A 83 -5.01 7.85 -6.14
CA PHE A 83 -6.47 7.75 -6.18
C PHE A 83 -6.95 7.90 -7.61
N GLU A 84 -7.67 6.92 -8.11
CA GLU A 84 -8.27 6.95 -9.44
C GLU A 84 -9.70 7.50 -9.34
N ILE A 85 -10.03 8.43 -10.22
CA ILE A 85 -11.27 9.18 -10.21
C ILE A 85 -11.94 9.05 -11.57
N ASN A 86 -13.20 8.64 -11.60
CA ASN A 86 -13.95 8.48 -12.84
C ASN A 86 -14.45 9.82 -13.40
N ALA A 87 -15.08 9.79 -14.56
CA ALA A 87 -15.58 10.98 -15.26
C ALA A 87 -16.62 11.76 -14.45
N THR A 88 -17.30 11.14 -13.48
CA THR A 88 -18.30 11.79 -12.63
C THR A 88 -17.72 12.37 -11.35
N GLY A 89 -16.41 12.26 -11.13
CA GLY A 89 -15.73 12.78 -9.95
C GLY A 89 -15.77 11.86 -8.73
N ILE A 90 -16.07 10.59 -8.93
CA ILE A 90 -16.11 9.58 -7.87
C ILE A 90 -14.78 8.83 -7.82
N ILE A 91 -14.26 8.61 -6.63
CA ILE A 91 -13.05 7.83 -6.39
C ILE A 91 -13.38 6.36 -6.57
N VAL A 92 -12.74 5.71 -7.55
CA VAL A 92 -13.02 4.31 -7.91
C VAL A 92 -11.90 3.36 -7.52
N GLY A 93 -10.74 3.87 -7.13
CA GLY A 93 -9.62 3.04 -6.75
C GLY A 93 -8.60 3.77 -5.89
N PHE A 94 -7.85 3.00 -5.11
CA PHE A 94 -6.75 3.48 -4.28
C PHE A 94 -5.61 2.47 -4.32
N THR A 95 -4.39 2.96 -4.48
CA THR A 95 -3.17 2.15 -4.35
C THR A 95 -2.12 2.94 -3.60
N SER A 96 -1.25 2.25 -2.86
CA SER A 96 -0.10 2.85 -2.20
C SER A 96 1.16 2.05 -2.50
N SER A 97 2.30 2.74 -2.51
CA SER A 97 3.59 2.10 -2.71
C SER A 97 4.68 2.81 -1.89
N GLY A 98 5.57 2.03 -1.29
CA GLY A 98 6.66 2.55 -0.46
C GLY A 98 6.25 3.07 0.91
N CYS A 99 4.99 2.96 1.30
CA CYS A 99 4.48 3.46 2.58
C CYS A 99 4.85 2.51 3.74
N ILE A 100 5.40 3.06 4.82
CA ILE A 100 5.82 2.34 6.02
C ILE A 100 5.32 3.02 7.29
#